data_d77de1072f490c4710231041c611b3c8
#
_entry.id   d77de1072f490c4710231041c611b3c8
#
_cell.length_a   1.000
_cell.length_b   1.000
_cell.length_c   1.000
_cell.angle_alpha   90.00
_cell.angle_beta   90.00
_cell.angle_gamma   90.00
#
_symmetry.space_group_name_H-M   'P 1'
#
loop_
_entity.id
_entity.type
_entity.pdbx_description
1 polymer ?
#
loop_
_entity_poly.entity_id
_entity_poly.type
_entity_poly.pdbx_seq_one_letter_code
_entity_poly.pdbx_strand_id
1 'polypeptide(L)'
;WVSTFVSGVSGWLIDKLGNAEFKSVFVREKFITNEFVYNRIRVTEDEEIVTSSIKIASYFDNGDGTFTVYPDLREADNNPLADSDLLIGYYHNPGNTGTIYSVQQFTAISDPGSDQSILLEAEGDSIPYQHMIIARVGNIVDAERQSFIRISSRTNCQYFYDGIDSWAAYSDPEHVRCTLGHADIGLIPAWAKEAVGSVKRWFGLIADGVIIRGTFILHNDKTIEDELNGREIQIRGDFEIREDGITGKWQEVIKYAKEASDSASSAAGSATTA
;
A
#
# COMPACT_ATOMS: atom_id res chain seq x y z
N TRP A 1 10.01 -23.04 44.33
CA TRP A 1 9.30 -24.31 44.37
C TRP A 1 7.83 -24.07 44.08
N VAL A 2 7.31 -24.66 43.03
CA VAL A 2 5.88 -24.63 42.72
C VAL A 2 5.32 -25.97 43.10
N SER A 3 4.45 -26.00 44.11
CA SER A 3 3.92 -27.22 44.66
C SER A 3 2.84 -27.91 43.82
N THR A 4 2.27 -27.18 42.83
CA THR A 4 1.15 -27.66 42.04
C THR A 4 1.27 -27.18 40.58
N PHE A 5 1.44 -28.11 39.68
CA PHE A 5 1.34 -27.86 38.23
C PHE A 5 -0.09 -28.10 37.78
N VAL A 6 -0.64 -27.13 37.03
CA VAL A 6 -1.93 -27.27 36.33
C VAL A 6 -1.70 -26.82 34.88
N SER A 7 -1.77 -27.74 33.94
CA SER A 7 -1.50 -27.46 32.51
C SER A 7 -2.33 -26.28 31.99
N GLY A 8 -1.67 -25.35 31.32
CA GLY A 8 -2.28 -24.12 30.81
C GLY A 8 -2.64 -23.06 31.86
N VAL A 9 -2.50 -23.32 33.15
CA VAL A 9 -2.95 -22.43 34.25
C VAL A 9 -1.80 -21.96 35.14
N SER A 10 -1.07 -22.89 35.76
CA SER A 10 -0.05 -22.53 36.75
C SER A 10 1.08 -23.55 36.85
N GLY A 11 2.27 -23.06 37.25
CA GLY A 11 3.44 -23.87 37.47
C GLY A 11 4.29 -24.09 36.23
N TRP A 12 5.12 -25.11 36.29
CA TRP A 12 5.95 -25.59 35.18
C TRP A 12 6.11 -27.09 35.29
N LEU A 13 6.32 -27.75 34.14
CA LEU A 13 6.56 -29.20 34.06
C LEU A 13 7.72 -29.44 33.10
N ILE A 14 8.58 -30.39 33.46
CA ILE A 14 9.47 -31.08 32.53
C ILE A 14 9.23 -32.56 32.74
N ASP A 15 8.73 -33.24 31.72
CA ASP A 15 8.45 -34.66 31.81
C ASP A 15 9.68 -35.51 31.45
N LYS A 16 9.60 -36.81 31.70
CA LYS A 16 10.69 -37.76 31.41
C LYS A 16 10.89 -38.01 29.90
N LEU A 17 10.00 -37.52 29.05
CA LEU A 17 10.10 -37.62 27.60
C LEU A 17 10.78 -36.38 26.99
N GLY A 18 11.12 -35.38 27.81
CA GLY A 18 11.78 -34.15 27.40
C GLY A 18 10.83 -33.04 27.02
N ASN A 19 9.50 -33.19 27.24
CA ASN A 19 8.56 -32.08 27.04
C ASN A 19 8.63 -31.11 28.22
N ALA A 20 8.58 -29.81 27.91
CA ALA A 20 8.58 -28.77 28.91
C ALA A 20 7.38 -27.80 28.69
N GLU A 21 6.64 -27.51 29.75
CA GLU A 21 5.57 -26.55 29.78
C GLU A 21 5.87 -25.47 30.79
N PHE A 22 5.86 -24.21 30.36
CA PHE A 22 6.08 -23.02 31.17
C PHE A 22 4.99 -21.98 30.88
N LYS A 23 4.56 -21.27 31.91
CA LYS A 23 3.66 -20.12 31.73
C LYS A 23 4.39 -18.97 31.03
N SER A 24 5.64 -18.73 31.35
CA SER A 24 6.50 -17.74 30.69
C SER A 24 7.97 -18.14 30.83
N VAL A 25 8.77 -17.82 29.81
CA VAL A 25 10.21 -18.02 29.83
C VAL A 25 10.87 -16.70 29.46
N PHE A 26 11.81 -16.25 30.32
CA PHE A 26 12.66 -15.10 30.04
C PHE A 26 14.10 -15.58 29.88
N VAL A 27 14.65 -15.42 28.69
CA VAL A 27 16.03 -15.79 28.37
C VAL A 27 16.87 -14.53 28.28
N ARG A 28 17.90 -14.44 29.12
CA ARG A 28 18.73 -13.21 29.23
C ARG A 28 19.74 -13.06 28.10
N GLU A 29 20.22 -14.15 27.52
CA GLU A 29 21.28 -14.09 26.53
C GLU A 29 20.85 -14.72 25.20
N LYS A 30 20.71 -16.02 25.14
CA LYS A 30 20.49 -16.73 23.88
C LYS A 30 19.55 -17.91 24.03
N PHE A 31 18.55 -17.98 23.16
CA PHE A 31 17.70 -19.15 22.96
C PHE A 31 18.01 -19.78 21.61
N ILE A 32 18.49 -21.02 21.61
CA ILE A 32 18.80 -21.76 20.38
C ILE A 32 17.78 -22.88 20.22
N THR A 33 17.13 -22.95 19.09
CA THR A 33 16.21 -24.02 18.71
C THR A 33 16.34 -24.34 17.24
N ASN A 34 16.13 -25.59 16.85
CA ASN A 34 16.15 -26.01 15.46
C ASN A 34 14.87 -25.54 14.74
N GLU A 35 13.77 -25.48 15.47
CA GLU A 35 12.48 -25.03 14.96
C GLU A 35 11.76 -24.23 16.05
N PHE A 36 11.21 -23.11 15.69
CA PHE A 36 10.35 -22.31 16.55
C PHE A 36 8.95 -22.25 15.95
N VAL A 37 8.05 -23.07 16.49
CA VAL A 37 6.63 -23.06 16.12
C VAL A 37 5.89 -22.11 17.04
N TYR A 38 5.41 -21.07 16.48
CA TYR A 38 4.64 -20.04 17.13
C TYR A 38 3.21 -20.13 16.59
N ASN A 39 2.29 -20.56 17.41
CA ASN A 39 0.90 -20.80 17.02
C ASN A 39 0.19 -19.49 16.75
N ARG A 40 -0.17 -19.19 15.48
CA ARG A 40 -0.91 -18.04 15.20
C ARG A 40 -1.58 -17.80 13.93
N ILE A 41 -2.64 -17.15 14.13
CA ILE A 41 -3.23 -16.15 13.27
C ILE A 41 -2.72 -14.79 13.78
N ARG A 42 -1.98 -14.06 12.96
CA ARG A 42 -1.68 -12.65 13.24
C ARG A 42 -2.91 -11.85 12.81
N VAL A 43 -3.65 -11.33 13.76
CA VAL A 43 -4.74 -10.40 13.50
C VAL A 43 -4.18 -9.01 13.70
N THR A 44 -4.18 -8.20 12.64
CA THR A 44 -3.90 -6.78 12.71
C THR A 44 -5.24 -6.05 12.75
N GLU A 45 -5.48 -5.32 13.81
CA GLU A 45 -6.64 -4.45 13.94
C GLU A 45 -6.31 -3.09 13.33
N ASP A 46 -7.28 -2.47 12.67
CA ASP A 46 -7.20 -1.18 12.00
C ASP A 46 -6.31 -1.12 10.77
N GLU A 47 -5.06 -0.70 10.90
CA GLU A 47 -4.19 -0.39 9.77
C GLU A 47 -2.76 -0.88 9.98
N GLU A 48 -2.14 -1.34 8.91
CA GLU A 48 -0.71 -1.66 8.85
C GLU A 48 -0.06 -0.80 7.78
N ILE A 49 1.05 -0.15 8.15
CA ILE A 49 1.86 0.66 7.22
C ILE A 49 3.19 -0.05 7.04
N VAL A 50 3.50 -0.38 5.78
CA VAL A 50 4.75 -1.05 5.42
C VAL A 50 5.71 -0.02 4.86
N THR A 51 6.69 0.35 5.68
CA THR A 51 7.69 1.38 5.38
C THR A 51 8.80 1.38 6.44
N SER A 52 9.77 2.30 6.30
CA SER A 52 10.76 2.58 7.36
C SER A 52 10.08 3.20 8.58
N SER A 53 10.37 2.70 9.77
CA SER A 53 9.77 3.18 11.00
C SER A 53 10.71 3.01 12.19
N ILE A 54 10.50 3.80 13.23
CA ILE A 54 11.14 3.64 14.54
C ILE A 54 10.10 3.65 15.63
N LYS A 55 10.44 3.03 16.76
CA LYS A 55 9.74 3.19 18.03
C LYS A 55 10.47 4.21 18.87
N ILE A 56 9.77 5.15 19.46
CA ILE A 56 10.34 6.20 20.28
C ILE A 56 10.70 5.63 21.67
N ALA A 57 11.97 5.64 22.04
CA ALA A 57 12.41 5.32 23.41
C ALA A 57 12.20 6.50 24.34
N SER A 58 12.63 7.69 23.91
CA SER A 58 12.44 8.95 24.62
C SER A 58 12.49 10.12 23.64
N TYR A 59 12.06 11.28 24.09
CA TYR A 59 12.16 12.50 23.31
C TYR A 59 12.43 13.69 24.24
N PHE A 60 12.94 14.76 23.64
CA PHE A 60 13.16 16.05 24.29
C PHE A 60 12.45 17.14 23.49
N ASP A 61 11.62 17.94 24.14
CA ASP A 61 10.96 19.10 23.55
C ASP A 61 11.94 20.28 23.60
N ASN A 62 12.28 20.81 22.42
CA ASN A 62 13.23 21.92 22.29
C ASN A 62 12.57 23.28 22.57
N GLY A 63 11.24 23.33 22.67
CA GLY A 63 10.47 24.54 23.02
C GLY A 63 10.21 25.50 21.84
N ASP A 64 10.58 25.10 20.62
CA ASP A 64 10.42 25.86 19.37
C ASP A 64 9.53 25.16 18.32
N GLY A 65 8.81 24.12 18.73
CA GLY A 65 8.01 23.27 17.84
C GLY A 65 8.81 22.10 17.27
N THR A 66 10.07 21.95 17.68
CA THR A 66 10.89 20.81 17.29
C THR A 66 11.12 19.86 18.47
N PHE A 67 11.40 18.60 18.15
CA PHE A 67 11.64 17.53 19.10
C PHE A 67 12.87 16.73 18.73
N THR A 68 13.77 16.50 19.68
CA THR A 68 14.86 15.53 19.51
C THR A 68 14.34 14.16 19.96
N VAL A 69 14.27 13.22 19.05
CA VAL A 69 13.70 11.88 19.27
C VAL A 69 14.80 10.83 19.29
N TYR A 70 14.80 9.99 20.33
CA TYR A 70 15.72 8.87 20.49
C TYR A 70 14.97 7.56 20.22
N PRO A 71 15.40 6.78 19.22
CA PRO A 71 14.74 5.53 18.85
C PRO A 71 15.08 4.38 19.82
N ASP A 72 14.13 3.45 19.96
CA ASP A 72 14.32 2.16 20.65
C ASP A 72 14.91 1.14 19.65
N LEU A 73 16.22 1.20 19.47
CA LEU A 73 16.96 0.34 18.54
C LEU A 73 17.59 -0.85 19.27
N ARG A 74 17.76 -1.96 18.57
CA ARG A 74 18.59 -3.07 19.02
C ARG A 74 20.06 -2.69 18.93
N GLU A 75 20.91 -3.44 19.61
CA GLU A 75 22.36 -3.31 19.48
C GLU A 75 22.78 -3.49 18.02
N ALA A 76 23.57 -2.55 17.51
CA ALA A 76 24.04 -2.46 16.12
C ALA A 76 22.98 -2.14 15.04
N ASP A 77 21.72 -1.87 15.39
CA ASP A 77 20.77 -1.32 14.44
C ASP A 77 21.01 0.19 14.22
N ASN A 78 20.71 0.66 13.03
CA ASN A 78 20.72 2.09 12.71
C ASN A 78 19.30 2.62 12.57
N ASN A 79 19.12 3.89 12.85
CA ASN A 79 17.89 4.60 12.57
C ASN A 79 17.65 4.66 11.05
N PRO A 80 16.55 4.08 10.53
CA PRO A 80 16.29 4.04 9.08
C PRO A 80 15.65 5.32 8.53
N LEU A 81 15.34 6.30 9.38
CA LEU A 81 14.80 7.58 8.96
C LEU A 81 15.90 8.49 8.44
N ALA A 82 15.53 9.51 7.67
CA ALA A 82 16.46 10.45 7.06
C ALA A 82 15.89 11.86 7.09
N ASP A 83 16.73 12.84 6.81
CA ASP A 83 16.30 14.22 6.61
C ASP A 83 15.17 14.33 5.59
N SER A 84 14.27 15.27 5.81
CA SER A 84 13.12 15.55 4.95
C SER A 84 12.06 14.42 4.88
N ASP A 85 12.16 13.36 5.69
CA ASP A 85 11.10 12.35 5.80
C ASP A 85 9.82 12.93 6.40
N LEU A 86 8.69 12.66 5.77
CA LEU A 86 7.36 12.90 6.30
C LEU A 86 6.94 11.69 7.14
N LEU A 87 6.61 11.93 8.40
CA LEU A 87 6.43 10.88 9.40
C LEU A 87 5.05 10.97 10.05
N ILE A 88 4.39 9.83 10.19
CA ILE A 88 3.15 9.74 10.97
C ILE A 88 3.32 8.80 12.15
N GLY A 89 2.65 9.15 13.25
CA GLY A 89 2.49 8.30 14.42
C GLY A 89 1.05 8.28 14.89
N TYR A 90 0.65 7.21 15.52
CA TYR A 90 -0.67 7.08 16.10
C TYR A 90 -0.56 7.07 17.61
N TYR A 91 -1.35 7.91 18.25
CA TYR A 91 -1.52 7.91 19.69
C TYR A 91 -2.91 7.40 20.04
N HIS A 92 -2.96 6.34 20.82
CA HIS A 92 -4.19 5.79 21.35
C HIS A 92 -4.49 6.40 22.70
N ASN A 93 -5.57 7.19 22.80
CA ASN A 93 -6.01 7.79 24.04
C ASN A 93 -7.30 7.13 24.55
N PRO A 94 -7.22 6.08 25.37
CA PRO A 94 -8.38 5.32 25.83
C PRO A 94 -9.29 6.10 26.79
N GLY A 95 -8.83 7.25 27.30
CA GLY A 95 -9.62 8.12 28.20
C GLY A 95 -10.50 9.14 27.49
N ASN A 96 -10.39 9.26 26.16
CA ASN A 96 -11.15 10.24 25.39
C ASN A 96 -12.37 9.61 24.75
N THR A 97 -13.57 10.03 25.13
CA THR A 97 -14.84 9.47 24.67
C THR A 97 -15.21 9.79 23.22
N GLY A 98 -14.42 10.61 22.51
CA GLY A 98 -14.74 11.08 21.16
C GLY A 98 -13.82 10.54 20.05
N THR A 99 -12.53 10.36 20.31
CA THR A 99 -11.55 9.95 19.30
C THR A 99 -10.61 8.93 19.91
N ILE A 100 -10.64 7.71 19.43
CA ILE A 100 -9.82 6.60 19.94
C ILE A 100 -8.35 6.79 19.53
N TYR A 101 -8.09 7.43 18.39
CA TYR A 101 -6.77 7.72 17.85
C TYR A 101 -6.59 9.19 17.57
N SER A 102 -5.40 9.69 17.83
CA SER A 102 -4.92 10.96 17.32
C SER A 102 -3.73 10.66 16.41
N VAL A 103 -3.78 11.17 15.20
CA VAL A 103 -2.67 11.09 14.25
C VAL A 103 -1.72 12.23 14.57
N GLN A 104 -0.45 11.90 14.72
CA GLN A 104 0.64 12.85 14.93
C GLN A 104 1.48 12.89 13.66
N GLN A 105 1.81 14.08 13.18
CA GLN A 105 2.54 14.32 11.94
C GLN A 105 3.81 15.11 12.23
N PHE A 106 4.92 14.67 11.65
CA PHE A 106 6.23 15.29 11.83
C PHE A 106 6.99 15.31 10.52
N THR A 107 7.82 16.31 10.36
CA THR A 107 8.83 16.34 9.30
C THR A 107 10.21 16.16 9.93
N ALA A 108 11.00 15.20 9.46
CA ALA A 108 12.39 15.09 9.85
C ALA A 108 13.19 16.24 9.26
N ILE A 109 13.95 16.95 10.08
CA ILE A 109 14.74 18.12 9.68
C ILE A 109 16.25 17.91 9.90
N SER A 110 16.65 16.67 10.08
CA SER A 110 18.05 16.23 10.09
C SER A 110 18.17 14.75 9.77
N ASP A 111 19.31 14.31 9.31
CA ASP A 111 19.71 12.92 9.36
C ASP A 111 19.94 12.47 10.82
N PRO A 112 19.89 11.16 11.11
CA PRO A 112 20.22 10.64 12.42
C PRO A 112 21.64 11.00 12.87
N GLY A 113 21.76 11.47 14.11
CA GLY A 113 23.06 11.76 14.73
C GLY A 113 23.87 10.49 15.02
N SER A 114 25.07 10.67 15.56
CA SER A 114 25.94 9.55 15.97
C SER A 114 25.32 8.68 17.08
N ASP A 115 24.41 9.24 17.86
CA ASP A 115 23.61 8.59 18.88
C ASP A 115 22.26 8.05 18.34
N GLN A 116 22.09 8.05 17.04
CA GLN A 116 20.89 7.65 16.30
C GLN A 116 19.65 8.51 16.58
N SER A 117 19.78 9.61 17.34
CA SER A 117 18.68 10.58 17.50
C SER A 117 18.39 11.30 16.20
N ILE A 118 17.15 11.75 16.05
CA ILE A 118 16.68 12.51 14.89
C ILE A 118 15.90 13.73 15.36
N LEU A 119 16.05 14.85 14.65
CA LEU A 119 15.32 16.07 14.94
C LEU A 119 14.05 16.11 14.09
N LEU A 120 12.91 16.29 14.74
CA LEU A 120 11.60 16.35 14.11
C LEU A 120 10.96 17.71 14.32
N GLU A 121 10.39 18.27 13.28
CA GLU A 121 9.49 19.42 13.33
C GLU A 121 8.04 18.91 13.39
N ALA A 122 7.23 19.44 14.30
CA ALA A 122 5.85 19.04 14.45
C ALA A 122 4.96 19.76 13.42
N GLU A 123 4.04 19.01 12.81
CA GLU A 123 2.95 19.58 12.03
C GLU A 123 1.76 19.90 12.94
N GLY A 124 1.38 21.18 12.98
CA GLY A 124 0.30 21.65 13.84
C GLY A 124 0.57 21.41 15.33
N ASP A 125 -0.39 20.83 16.02
CA ASP A 125 -0.31 20.52 17.44
C ASP A 125 0.24 19.09 17.74
N SER A 126 1.00 18.51 16.80
CA SER A 126 1.55 17.15 16.94
C SER A 126 2.62 17.08 18.03
N ILE A 127 2.55 16.03 18.83
CA ILE A 127 3.49 15.79 19.94
C ILE A 127 3.97 14.33 19.89
N PRO A 128 5.27 14.06 19.96
CA PRO A 128 5.76 12.69 20.10
C PRO A 128 5.44 12.14 21.51
N TYR A 129 5.24 10.83 21.58
CA TYR A 129 5.01 10.12 22.84
C TYR A 129 6.00 8.98 22.98
N GLN A 130 6.42 8.72 24.21
CA GLN A 130 7.26 7.55 24.47
C GLN A 130 6.52 6.26 24.04
N HIS A 131 7.25 5.37 23.40
CA HIS A 131 6.76 4.11 22.82
C HIS A 131 5.84 4.26 21.59
N MET A 132 5.56 5.47 21.11
CA MET A 132 4.90 5.67 19.83
C MET A 132 5.78 5.08 18.71
N ILE A 133 5.15 4.44 17.75
CA ILE A 133 5.78 4.06 16.48
C ILE A 133 5.51 5.19 15.51
N ILE A 134 6.59 5.77 14.97
CA ILE A 134 6.50 6.72 13.86
C ILE A 134 6.99 6.04 12.58
N ALA A 135 6.24 6.23 11.51
CA ALA A 135 6.45 5.58 10.23
C ALA A 135 6.57 6.62 9.12
N ARG A 136 7.50 6.42 8.20
CA ARG A 136 7.66 7.27 7.03
C ARG A 136 6.50 7.06 6.07
N VAL A 137 5.92 8.15 5.58
CA VAL A 137 4.88 8.14 4.53
C VAL A 137 5.31 8.88 3.27
N GLY A 138 6.44 9.56 3.29
CA GLY A 138 6.98 10.30 2.16
C GLY A 138 8.32 10.92 2.50
N ASN A 139 8.85 11.71 1.55
CA ASN A 139 10.05 12.53 1.74
C ASN A 139 9.98 13.74 0.80
N ILE A 140 10.31 14.93 1.31
CA ILE A 140 10.19 16.18 0.56
C ILE A 140 11.14 16.23 -0.64
N VAL A 141 12.29 15.57 -0.56
CA VAL A 141 13.40 15.73 -1.52
C VAL A 141 13.71 14.43 -2.25
N ASP A 142 13.77 13.30 -1.55
CA ASP A 142 14.19 12.01 -2.09
C ASP A 142 13.03 11.21 -2.66
N ALA A 143 12.94 11.13 -3.98
CA ALA A 143 11.89 10.41 -4.69
C ALA A 143 11.85 8.89 -4.37
N GLU A 144 12.98 8.27 -4.03
CA GLU A 144 13.02 6.85 -3.65
C GLU A 144 12.37 6.59 -2.27
N ARG A 145 12.12 7.65 -1.50
CA ARG A 145 11.51 7.61 -0.18
C ARG A 145 10.06 8.09 -0.15
N GLN A 146 9.46 8.40 -1.31
CA GLN A 146 8.12 8.97 -1.44
C GLN A 146 7.00 7.93 -1.55
N SER A 147 7.29 6.65 -1.34
CA SER A 147 6.32 5.57 -1.48
C SER A 147 6.15 4.77 -0.17
N PHE A 148 4.93 4.25 0.04
CA PHE A 148 4.62 3.32 1.12
C PHE A 148 3.38 2.49 0.79
N ILE A 149 3.16 1.42 1.57
CA ILE A 149 1.97 0.57 1.47
C ILE A 149 1.15 0.70 2.74
N ARG A 150 -0.15 0.88 2.59
CA ARG A 150 -1.13 0.87 3.68
C ARG A 150 -2.12 -0.27 3.48
N ILE A 151 -2.27 -1.11 4.50
CA ILE A 151 -3.25 -2.18 4.55
C ILE A 151 -4.30 -1.80 5.58
N SER A 152 -5.55 -1.64 5.17
CA SER A 152 -6.63 -1.18 6.03
C SER A 152 -7.69 -2.27 6.23
N SER A 153 -7.91 -2.67 7.48
CA SER A 153 -9.01 -3.56 7.84
C SER A 153 -10.37 -2.84 7.81
N ARG A 154 -10.38 -1.52 7.93
CA ARG A 154 -11.62 -0.71 7.88
C ARG A 154 -12.25 -0.69 6.50
N THR A 155 -11.41 -0.67 5.46
CA THR A 155 -11.86 -0.70 4.06
C THR A 155 -11.71 -2.07 3.42
N ASN A 156 -10.98 -3.01 4.04
CA ASN A 156 -10.56 -4.29 3.48
C ASN A 156 -9.81 -4.11 2.16
N CYS A 157 -8.86 -3.18 2.13
CA CYS A 157 -8.12 -2.79 0.95
C CYS A 157 -6.65 -2.55 1.27
N GLN A 158 -5.80 -2.86 0.30
CA GLN A 158 -4.41 -2.45 0.27
C GLN A 158 -4.30 -1.23 -0.66
N TYR A 159 -3.60 -0.20 -0.20
CA TYR A 159 -3.32 1.03 -0.94
C TYR A 159 -1.82 1.18 -1.11
N PHE A 160 -1.39 1.48 -2.32
CA PHE A 160 0.00 1.73 -2.68
C PHE A 160 0.13 3.21 -3.06
N TYR A 161 0.88 3.93 -2.26
CA TYR A 161 1.12 5.36 -2.44
C TYR A 161 2.48 5.59 -3.08
N ASP A 162 2.57 6.63 -3.92
CA ASP A 162 3.82 7.05 -4.54
C ASP A 162 3.80 8.54 -4.87
N GLY A 163 4.99 9.16 -4.84
CA GLY A 163 5.17 10.58 -5.10
C GLY A 163 4.71 11.46 -3.93
N ILE A 164 4.79 10.98 -2.70
CA ILE A 164 4.45 11.76 -1.50
C ILE A 164 5.63 12.65 -1.13
N ASP A 165 5.63 13.87 -1.67
CA ASP A 165 6.65 14.89 -1.45
C ASP A 165 6.23 16.00 -0.46
N SER A 166 4.99 15.95 0.03
CA SER A 166 4.43 16.95 0.90
C SER A 166 3.21 16.41 1.67
N TRP A 167 2.81 17.10 2.73
CA TRP A 167 1.58 16.78 3.46
C TRP A 167 0.32 16.98 2.61
N ALA A 168 0.38 17.88 1.61
CA ALA A 168 -0.69 18.02 0.63
C ALA A 168 -0.81 16.78 -0.26
N ALA A 169 0.31 16.26 -0.77
CA ALA A 169 0.36 15.03 -1.56
C ALA A 169 -0.08 13.80 -0.74
N TYR A 170 0.29 13.71 0.54
CA TYR A 170 -0.18 12.65 1.43
C TYR A 170 -1.71 12.60 1.56
N SER A 171 -2.37 13.76 1.51
CA SER A 171 -3.81 13.89 1.64
C SER A 171 -4.56 13.79 0.30
N ASP A 172 -3.84 13.76 -0.83
CA ASP A 172 -4.42 13.75 -2.16
C ASP A 172 -4.57 12.31 -2.69
N PRO A 173 -5.78 11.85 -3.01
CA PRO A 173 -6.02 10.53 -3.62
C PRO A 173 -5.30 10.29 -4.95
N GLU A 174 -4.88 11.34 -5.66
CA GLU A 174 -4.11 11.19 -6.92
C GLU A 174 -2.75 10.52 -6.72
N HIS A 175 -2.26 10.47 -5.49
CA HIS A 175 -1.03 9.76 -5.12
C HIS A 175 -1.24 8.27 -4.77
N VAL A 176 -2.48 7.77 -4.82
CA VAL A 176 -2.78 6.34 -4.70
C VAL A 176 -2.64 5.70 -6.08
N ARG A 177 -1.51 5.05 -6.33
CA ARG A 177 -1.15 4.46 -7.64
C ARG A 177 -1.76 3.08 -7.87
N CYS A 178 -2.03 2.35 -6.79
CA CYS A 178 -2.66 1.04 -6.90
C CYS A 178 -3.50 0.74 -5.66
N THR A 179 -4.63 0.06 -5.86
CA THR A 179 -5.42 -0.52 -4.77
C THR A 179 -5.77 -1.97 -5.08
N LEU A 180 -5.85 -2.80 -4.04
CA LEU A 180 -6.29 -4.18 -4.15
C LEU A 180 -7.27 -4.49 -3.02
N GLY A 181 -8.50 -4.80 -3.36
CA GLY A 181 -9.58 -5.11 -2.42
C GLY A 181 -10.78 -4.17 -2.53
N HIS A 182 -11.43 -3.87 -1.42
CA HIS A 182 -12.57 -2.95 -1.33
C HIS A 182 -12.09 -1.49 -1.23
N ALA A 183 -11.71 -0.89 -2.36
CA ALA A 183 -11.28 0.50 -2.39
C ALA A 183 -12.44 1.43 -2.02
N ASP A 184 -12.18 2.38 -1.10
CA ASP A 184 -13.08 3.49 -0.82
C ASP A 184 -12.96 4.53 -1.95
N ILE A 185 -14.10 4.91 -2.53
CA ILE A 185 -14.16 5.90 -3.62
C ILE A 185 -13.53 7.25 -3.21
N GLY A 186 -13.58 7.60 -1.91
CA GLY A 186 -12.93 8.80 -1.39
C GLY A 186 -11.40 8.78 -1.49
N LEU A 187 -10.82 7.59 -1.54
CA LEU A 187 -9.38 7.35 -1.46
C LEU A 187 -8.76 6.87 -2.78
N ILE A 188 -9.46 6.96 -3.90
CA ILE A 188 -8.94 6.61 -5.22
C ILE A 188 -8.84 7.83 -6.13
N PRO A 189 -7.96 7.82 -7.15
CA PRO A 189 -7.79 8.91 -8.10
C PRO A 189 -9.06 9.27 -8.86
N ALA A 190 -9.14 10.49 -9.39
CA ALA A 190 -10.31 10.99 -10.10
C ALA A 190 -10.63 10.16 -11.35
N TRP A 191 -9.61 9.73 -12.11
CA TRP A 191 -9.79 8.89 -13.29
C TRP A 191 -10.43 7.53 -12.93
N ALA A 192 -10.07 6.95 -11.78
CA ALA A 192 -10.65 5.68 -11.33
C ALA A 192 -12.10 5.88 -10.86
N LYS A 193 -12.43 7.02 -10.24
CA LYS A 193 -13.82 7.37 -9.88
C LYS A 193 -14.71 7.46 -11.12
N GLU A 194 -14.21 8.02 -12.19
CA GLU A 194 -14.95 8.09 -13.45
C GLU A 194 -15.22 6.68 -14.03
N ALA A 195 -14.23 5.80 -14.00
CA ALA A 195 -14.33 4.43 -14.50
C ALA A 195 -15.30 3.55 -13.70
N VAL A 196 -15.29 3.65 -12.36
CA VAL A 196 -16.16 2.83 -11.49
C VAL A 196 -17.56 3.40 -11.32
N GLY A 197 -17.81 4.64 -11.76
CA GLY A 197 -19.11 5.30 -11.73
C GLY A 197 -19.59 5.65 -10.31
N SER A 198 -20.90 5.52 -10.07
CA SER A 198 -21.55 5.99 -8.84
C SER A 198 -21.52 4.98 -7.67
N VAL A 199 -20.79 3.88 -7.76
CA VAL A 199 -20.67 2.92 -6.65
C VAL A 199 -19.88 3.53 -5.50
N LYS A 200 -20.31 3.27 -4.27
CA LYS A 200 -19.61 3.80 -3.08
C LYS A 200 -18.30 3.09 -2.76
N ARG A 201 -18.18 1.83 -3.15
CA ARG A 201 -17.01 0.96 -2.93
C ARG A 201 -16.82 0.08 -4.14
N TRP A 202 -15.58 -0.09 -4.54
CA TRP A 202 -15.17 -0.95 -5.63
C TRP A 202 -14.32 -2.11 -5.08
N PHE A 203 -14.66 -3.34 -5.44
CA PHE A 203 -13.85 -4.50 -5.12
C PHE A 203 -13.08 -4.98 -6.35
N GLY A 204 -11.77 -4.89 -6.29
CA GLY A 204 -10.90 -5.29 -7.40
C GLY A 204 -9.51 -4.69 -7.33
N LEU A 205 -8.89 -4.63 -8.48
CA LEU A 205 -7.60 -3.98 -8.71
C LEU A 205 -7.83 -2.66 -9.45
N ILE A 206 -7.34 -1.57 -8.89
CA ILE A 206 -7.19 -0.28 -9.56
C ILE A 206 -5.69 0.01 -9.59
N ALA A 207 -5.11 0.30 -10.73
CA ALA A 207 -3.68 0.57 -10.85
C ALA A 207 -3.40 1.46 -12.07
N ASP A 208 -2.39 2.33 -11.97
CA ASP A 208 -1.92 3.18 -13.07
C ASP A 208 -1.34 2.36 -14.23
N GLY A 209 -0.75 1.21 -13.93
CA GLY A 209 -0.19 0.32 -14.94
C GLY A 209 -0.21 -1.14 -14.50
N VAL A 210 -0.50 -2.03 -15.46
CA VAL A 210 -0.49 -3.48 -15.22
C VAL A 210 0.21 -4.16 -16.39
N ILE A 211 1.23 -4.99 -16.12
CA ILE A 211 1.87 -5.84 -17.11
C ILE A 211 1.46 -7.28 -16.81
N ILE A 212 0.74 -7.90 -17.74
CA ILE A 212 0.28 -9.29 -17.61
C ILE A 212 0.96 -10.15 -18.67
N ARG A 213 1.64 -11.21 -18.22
CA ARG A 213 2.15 -12.26 -19.10
C ARG A 213 1.26 -13.50 -18.92
N GLY A 214 0.38 -13.73 -19.91
CA GLY A 214 -0.57 -14.84 -19.86
C GLY A 214 -1.88 -14.50 -20.53
N THR A 215 -2.95 -15.20 -20.15
CA THR A 215 -4.29 -15.02 -20.70
C THR A 215 -5.15 -14.18 -19.76
N PHE A 216 -5.83 -13.19 -20.29
CA PHE A 216 -6.86 -12.43 -19.57
C PHE A 216 -8.22 -13.08 -19.84
N ILE A 217 -8.86 -13.62 -18.81
CA ILE A 217 -10.18 -14.28 -18.93
C ILE A 217 -11.25 -13.30 -18.44
N LEU A 218 -12.26 -13.05 -19.26
CA LEU A 218 -13.42 -12.25 -18.93
C LEU A 218 -14.42 -13.07 -18.08
N HIS A 219 -15.38 -12.41 -17.44
CA HIS A 219 -16.37 -13.06 -16.55
C HIS A 219 -17.28 -14.11 -17.26
N ASN A 220 -17.27 -14.12 -18.59
CA ASN A 220 -17.99 -15.09 -19.42
C ASN A 220 -17.10 -16.26 -19.88
N ASP A 221 -15.97 -16.50 -19.19
CA ASP A 221 -14.97 -17.53 -19.48
C ASP A 221 -14.31 -17.41 -20.87
N LYS A 222 -14.46 -16.27 -21.52
CA LYS A 222 -13.81 -15.96 -22.80
C LYS A 222 -12.54 -15.16 -22.58
N THR A 223 -11.59 -15.33 -23.49
CA THR A 223 -10.43 -14.44 -23.60
C THR A 223 -10.81 -13.14 -24.30
N ILE A 224 -10.00 -12.09 -24.11
CA ILE A 224 -10.17 -10.85 -24.88
C ILE A 224 -10.09 -11.16 -26.40
N GLU A 225 -9.23 -12.10 -26.80
CA GLU A 225 -9.08 -12.53 -28.20
C GLU A 225 -10.35 -13.19 -28.73
N ASP A 226 -11.01 -14.03 -27.92
CA ASP A 226 -12.29 -14.66 -28.30
C ASP A 226 -13.40 -13.63 -28.46
N GLU A 227 -13.44 -12.61 -27.62
CA GLU A 227 -14.44 -11.54 -27.68
C GLU A 227 -14.18 -10.60 -28.88
N LEU A 228 -12.90 -10.31 -29.17
CA LEU A 228 -12.50 -9.50 -30.34
C LEU A 228 -12.83 -10.18 -31.69
N ASN A 229 -12.77 -11.52 -31.73
CA ASN A 229 -13.08 -12.29 -32.93
C ASN A 229 -14.59 -12.42 -33.22
N GLY A 230 -15.44 -12.05 -32.24
CA GLY A 230 -16.90 -12.25 -32.33
C GLY A 230 -17.78 -11.00 -32.35
N ARG A 231 -17.28 -9.81 -32.05
CA ARG A 231 -18.09 -8.59 -31.92
C ARG A 231 -17.32 -7.31 -32.22
N GLU A 232 -18.04 -6.32 -32.79
CA GLU A 232 -17.63 -4.90 -32.79
C GLU A 232 -17.54 -4.40 -31.33
N ILE A 233 -16.33 -4.33 -30.75
CA ILE A 233 -16.16 -3.82 -29.43
C ILE A 233 -16.03 -2.29 -29.50
N GLN A 234 -17.03 -1.59 -28.97
CA GLN A 234 -16.86 -0.18 -28.62
C GLN A 234 -15.96 -0.11 -27.38
N ILE A 235 -14.67 0.08 -27.60
CA ILE A 235 -13.73 0.37 -26.53
C ILE A 235 -13.98 1.83 -26.11
N ARG A 236 -14.61 2.02 -24.96
CA ARG A 236 -14.68 3.32 -24.29
C ARG A 236 -13.53 3.40 -23.29
N GLY A 237 -12.58 4.28 -23.57
CA GLY A 237 -11.45 4.58 -22.71
C GLY A 237 -10.11 4.39 -23.40
N ASP A 238 -9.07 5.02 -22.87
CA ASP A 238 -7.71 5.02 -23.37
C ASP A 238 -7.01 3.66 -23.20
N PHE A 239 -7.53 2.65 -23.87
CA PHE A 239 -6.87 1.36 -24.02
C PHE A 239 -6.01 1.41 -25.28
N GLU A 240 -4.76 1.80 -25.16
CA GLU A 240 -3.79 1.70 -26.22
C GLU A 240 -3.36 0.22 -26.35
N ILE A 241 -4.01 -0.50 -27.25
CA ILE A 241 -3.57 -1.84 -27.65
C ILE A 241 -2.38 -1.64 -28.60
N ARG A 242 -1.17 -1.91 -28.09
CA ARG A 242 0.07 -1.78 -28.87
C ARG A 242 0.09 -2.72 -30.07
N GLU A 243 0.38 -2.18 -31.12
CA GLU A 243 0.59 -2.23 -32.56
C GLU A 243 0.74 -3.56 -33.29
N ASP A 244 1.17 -4.67 -32.71
CA ASP A 244 1.66 -5.79 -33.53
C ASP A 244 0.59 -6.78 -34.03
N GLY A 245 -0.68 -6.64 -33.64
CA GLY A 245 -1.73 -7.58 -34.05
C GLY A 245 -3.04 -6.95 -34.51
N ILE A 246 -3.45 -5.82 -33.96
CA ILE A 246 -4.81 -5.28 -34.20
C ILE A 246 -4.78 -4.10 -35.18
N THR A 247 -3.78 -3.23 -35.11
CA THR A 247 -3.63 -2.09 -36.04
C THR A 247 -3.47 -2.56 -37.48
N GLY A 248 -2.77 -3.67 -37.72
CA GLY A 248 -2.63 -4.26 -39.04
C GLY A 248 -3.96 -4.70 -39.64
N LYS A 249 -4.81 -5.36 -38.87
CA LYS A 249 -6.13 -5.84 -39.35
C LYS A 249 -7.12 -4.71 -39.62
N TRP A 250 -7.14 -3.67 -38.78
CA TRP A 250 -8.00 -2.50 -39.01
C TRP A 250 -7.58 -1.68 -40.23
N GLN A 251 -6.30 -1.49 -40.47
CA GLN A 251 -5.80 -0.83 -41.67
C GLN A 251 -6.14 -1.64 -42.91
N GLU A 252 -6.09 -2.97 -42.82
CA GLU A 252 -6.52 -3.86 -43.91
C GLU A 252 -8.03 -3.76 -44.19
N VAL A 253 -8.88 -3.77 -43.16
CA VAL A 253 -10.33 -3.58 -43.28
C VAL A 253 -10.67 -2.21 -43.89
N ILE A 254 -10.03 -1.12 -43.42
CA ILE A 254 -10.21 0.22 -43.99
C ILE A 254 -9.76 0.25 -45.46
N LYS A 255 -8.65 -0.40 -45.80
CA LYS A 255 -8.16 -0.53 -47.17
C LYS A 255 -9.15 -1.26 -48.06
N TYR A 256 -9.64 -2.44 -47.65
CA TYR A 256 -10.63 -3.20 -48.44
C TYR A 256 -11.97 -2.49 -48.55
N ALA A 257 -12.43 -1.80 -47.51
CA ALA A 257 -13.65 -0.98 -47.54
C ALA A 257 -13.51 0.17 -48.54
N LYS A 258 -12.35 0.81 -48.60
CA LYS A 258 -12.06 1.87 -49.58
C LYS A 258 -11.98 1.34 -51.00
N GLU A 259 -11.28 0.23 -51.25
CA GLU A 259 -11.18 -0.42 -52.53
C GLU A 259 -12.56 -0.88 -53.07
N ALA A 260 -13.43 -1.39 -52.18
CA ALA A 260 -14.82 -1.75 -52.54
C ALA A 260 -15.65 -0.51 -52.88
N SER A 261 -15.51 0.59 -52.16
CA SER A 261 -16.17 1.87 -52.44
C SER A 261 -15.72 2.48 -53.77
N ASP A 262 -14.42 2.45 -54.02
CA ASP A 262 -13.84 2.98 -55.27
C ASP A 262 -14.26 2.13 -56.47
N SER A 263 -14.35 0.80 -56.36
CA SER A 263 -14.84 -0.14 -57.37
C SER A 263 -16.33 0.08 -57.65
N ALA A 264 -17.15 0.28 -56.63
CA ALA A 264 -18.58 0.57 -56.77
C ALA A 264 -18.80 1.91 -57.49
N SER A 265 -18.01 2.93 -57.16
CA SER A 265 -18.06 4.26 -57.81
C SER A 265 -17.65 4.20 -59.28
N SER A 266 -16.63 3.39 -59.60
CA SER A 266 -16.20 3.18 -60.99
C SER A 266 -17.24 2.42 -61.82
N ALA A 267 -17.90 1.42 -61.24
CA ALA A 267 -18.99 0.70 -61.89
C ALA A 267 -20.21 1.59 -62.16
N ALA A 268 -20.56 2.45 -61.21
CA ALA A 268 -21.66 3.43 -61.36
C ALA A 268 -21.34 4.47 -62.45
N GLY A 269 -20.08 4.91 -62.54
CA GLY A 269 -19.63 5.83 -63.60
C GLY A 269 -19.69 5.21 -65.01
N SER A 270 -19.36 3.93 -65.15
CA SER A 270 -19.42 3.22 -66.34
C SER A 270 -20.86 2.94 -66.84
N ALA A 271 -21.79 2.76 -65.88
CA ALA A 271 -23.22 2.58 -66.20
C ALA A 271 -23.92 3.87 -66.66
N THR A 272 -23.36 5.04 -66.42
CA THR A 272 -23.93 6.34 -66.76
C THR A 272 -23.45 6.79 -68.16
N THR A 273 -22.43 6.14 -68.75
CA THR A 273 -21.82 6.47 -70.02
C THR A 273 -22.23 5.49 -71.16
N ALA A 274 -23.03 4.47 -70.88
CA ALA A 274 -23.64 3.53 -71.81
C ALA A 274 -25.13 3.87 -72.04
#